data_157dd580bd1e1334803f358cca4e7227
#
_entry.id   157dd580bd1e1334803f358cca4e7227
#
_cell.length_a   1.000
_cell.length_b   1.000
_cell.length_c   1.000
_cell.angle_alpha   90.00
_cell.angle_beta   90.00
_cell.angle_gamma   90.00
#
_symmetry.space_group_name_H-M   'P 1'
#
loop_
_entity.id
_entity.type
_entity.pdbx_description
1 polymer ?
#
loop_
_entity_poly.entity_id
_entity_poly.type
_entity_poly.pdbx_seq_one_letter_code
_entity_poly.pdbx_strand_id
1 'polypeptide(L)'
;MSKDEFIKIYNKYIHRKGAKELLQWLESTDFFTAPASTKYHGAYEGGLCEHSLNVFHFYYQEILNRASEFSGIKCLDTDTEETVAICALLHDVCKVNLYVRNTRNVKNEATGQWEKVPYYSVEENKFPYGHGEASVWLIQRFMRLNVEESLAIRWHMGGFYDAAKGYNLSAAYRQYPNAMLLHIADMKATYLLDK
;
A
#
# COMPACT_ATOMS: atom_id res chain seq x y z
N MET A 1 -14.57 -10.30 -3.25
CA MET A 1 -13.35 -11.04 -3.66
C MET A 1 -12.10 -10.46 -3.03
N SER A 2 -11.67 -9.25 -3.35
CA SER A 2 -10.42 -8.69 -2.80
C SER A 2 -10.40 -8.54 -1.27
N LYS A 3 -11.53 -8.13 -0.65
CA LYS A 3 -11.64 -8.03 0.82
C LYS A 3 -11.43 -9.39 1.51
N ASP A 4 -12.05 -10.45 1.04
CA ASP A 4 -11.95 -11.77 1.68
C ASP A 4 -10.54 -12.33 1.56
N GLU A 5 -9.88 -12.10 0.42
CA GLU A 5 -8.49 -12.47 0.18
C GLU A 5 -7.54 -11.68 1.08
N PHE A 6 -7.74 -10.37 1.20
CA PHE A 6 -6.96 -9.52 2.11
C PHE A 6 -7.06 -10.02 3.55
N ILE A 7 -8.29 -10.24 4.06
CA ILE A 7 -8.51 -10.72 5.43
C ILE A 7 -7.87 -12.10 5.63
N LYS A 8 -7.96 -12.98 4.64
CA LYS A 8 -7.33 -14.31 4.70
C LYS A 8 -5.81 -14.21 4.78
N ILE A 9 -5.17 -13.39 3.94
CA ILE A 9 -3.72 -13.17 3.95
C ILE A 9 -3.29 -12.48 5.23
N TYR A 10 -4.01 -11.43 5.64
CA TYR A 10 -3.76 -10.71 6.89
C TYR A 10 -3.73 -11.66 8.09
N ASN A 11 -4.80 -12.43 8.29
CA ASN A 11 -4.92 -13.37 9.40
C ASN A 11 -3.95 -14.56 9.32
N LYS A 12 -3.47 -14.90 8.12
CA LYS A 12 -2.47 -15.95 7.94
C LYS A 12 -1.08 -15.53 8.39
N TYR A 13 -0.72 -14.27 8.18
CA TYR A 13 0.67 -13.84 8.34
C TYR A 13 0.90 -12.84 9.48
N ILE A 14 -0.10 -12.07 9.91
CA ILE A 14 0.08 -11.00 10.90
C ILE A 14 -0.52 -11.42 12.24
N HIS A 15 0.35 -11.70 13.22
CA HIS A 15 -0.04 -12.29 14.51
C HIS A 15 0.38 -11.46 15.73
N ARG A 16 1.21 -10.43 15.54
CA ARG A 16 1.70 -9.61 16.65
C ARG A 16 0.59 -8.85 17.36
N LYS A 17 0.89 -8.44 18.60
CA LYS A 17 -0.04 -7.67 19.42
C LYS A 17 -0.54 -6.43 18.70
N GLY A 18 -1.86 -6.23 18.67
CA GLY A 18 -2.53 -5.13 18.03
C GLY A 18 -3.00 -5.41 16.58
N ALA A 19 -2.62 -6.57 16.01
CA ALA A 19 -3.03 -6.94 14.66
C ALA A 19 -4.55 -7.04 14.51
N LYS A 20 -5.23 -7.64 15.47
CA LYS A 20 -6.69 -7.79 15.44
C LYS A 20 -7.40 -6.44 15.52
N GLU A 21 -6.96 -5.58 16.40
CA GLU A 21 -7.50 -4.22 16.57
C GLU A 21 -7.28 -3.36 15.33
N LEU A 22 -6.12 -3.49 14.68
CA LEU A 22 -5.84 -2.82 13.42
C LEU A 22 -6.76 -3.31 12.31
N LEU A 23 -6.97 -4.62 12.16
CA LEU A 23 -7.89 -5.16 11.15
C LEU A 23 -9.33 -4.69 11.40
N GLN A 24 -9.80 -4.69 12.64
CA GLN A 24 -11.12 -4.17 13.00
C GLN A 24 -11.27 -2.68 12.67
N TRP A 25 -10.21 -1.90 12.87
CA TRP A 25 -10.20 -0.50 12.47
C TRP A 25 -10.28 -0.35 10.95
N LEU A 26 -9.50 -1.11 10.17
CA LEU A 26 -9.58 -1.11 8.70
C LEU A 26 -11.00 -1.45 8.23
N GLU A 27 -11.66 -2.43 8.84
CA GLU A 27 -13.04 -2.81 8.52
C GLU A 27 -14.08 -1.73 8.87
N SER A 28 -13.76 -0.85 9.82
CA SER A 28 -14.62 0.28 10.21
C SER A 28 -14.43 1.52 9.34
N THR A 29 -13.47 1.50 8.42
CA THR A 29 -13.13 2.60 7.51
C THR A 29 -13.55 2.27 6.08
N ASP A 30 -13.22 3.14 5.14
CA ASP A 30 -13.40 2.91 3.71
C ASP A 30 -12.28 2.11 3.04
N PHE A 31 -11.31 1.56 3.79
CA PHE A 31 -10.14 0.86 3.24
C PHE A 31 -10.49 -0.15 2.14
N PHE A 32 -11.57 -0.90 2.32
CA PHE A 32 -12.01 -1.93 1.38
C PHE A 32 -12.85 -1.42 0.20
N THR A 33 -13.21 -0.15 0.22
CA THR A 33 -14.01 0.50 -0.83
C THR A 33 -13.33 1.72 -1.44
N ALA A 34 -12.28 2.24 -0.79
CA ALA A 34 -11.51 3.37 -1.28
C ALA A 34 -10.76 3.04 -2.58
N PRO A 35 -10.57 4.00 -3.48
CA PRO A 35 -9.69 3.87 -4.62
C PRO A 35 -8.21 3.94 -4.18
N ALA A 36 -7.30 3.37 -4.98
CA ALA A 36 -5.86 3.52 -4.75
C ALA A 36 -5.35 4.91 -5.14
N SER A 37 -5.99 5.56 -6.11
CA SER A 37 -5.66 6.92 -6.58
C SER A 37 -6.90 7.66 -7.10
N THR A 38 -6.75 8.97 -7.40
CA THR A 38 -7.84 9.77 -7.97
C THR A 38 -8.08 9.50 -9.46
N LYS A 39 -7.05 9.12 -10.22
CA LYS A 39 -7.14 8.99 -11.69
C LYS A 39 -6.05 8.11 -12.34
N TYR A 40 -5.12 7.59 -11.54
CA TYR A 40 -4.04 6.75 -12.06
C TYR A 40 -4.40 5.27 -11.89
N HIS A 41 -3.58 4.51 -11.18
CA HIS A 41 -3.83 3.11 -10.87
C HIS A 41 -4.96 2.95 -9.83
N GLY A 42 -5.77 1.91 -9.98
CA GLY A 42 -6.81 1.55 -9.01
C GLY A 42 -7.81 2.67 -8.69
N ALA A 43 -8.14 3.55 -9.67
CA ALA A 43 -9.06 4.68 -9.49
C ALA A 43 -10.54 4.24 -9.51
N TYR A 44 -10.86 3.16 -8.82
CA TYR A 44 -12.20 2.56 -8.70
C TYR A 44 -12.48 2.06 -7.30
N GLU A 45 -13.73 1.73 -7.02
CA GLU A 45 -14.16 1.23 -5.72
C GLU A 45 -13.45 -0.10 -5.38
N GLY A 46 -12.76 -0.12 -4.22
CA GLY A 46 -11.95 -1.26 -3.77
C GLY A 46 -10.52 -1.29 -4.32
N GLY A 47 -10.12 -0.32 -5.14
CA GLY A 47 -8.80 -0.25 -5.75
C GLY A 47 -7.66 -0.24 -4.74
N LEU A 48 -7.83 0.40 -3.56
CA LEU A 48 -6.82 0.42 -2.49
C LEU A 48 -6.54 -0.98 -1.93
N CYS A 49 -7.58 -1.75 -1.68
CA CYS A 49 -7.45 -3.12 -1.20
C CYS A 49 -6.79 -4.03 -2.25
N GLU A 50 -7.20 -3.91 -3.51
CA GLU A 50 -6.63 -4.69 -4.62
C GLU A 50 -5.16 -4.35 -4.85
N HIS A 51 -4.81 -3.06 -4.86
CA HIS A 51 -3.43 -2.60 -4.95
C HIS A 51 -2.57 -3.18 -3.82
N SER A 52 -3.04 -3.13 -2.57
CA SER A 52 -2.32 -3.70 -1.42
C SER A 52 -2.05 -5.19 -1.58
N LEU A 53 -2.98 -5.95 -2.15
CA LEU A 53 -2.79 -7.37 -2.47
C LEU A 53 -1.78 -7.58 -3.59
N ASN A 54 -1.84 -6.79 -4.65
CA ASN A 54 -0.88 -6.86 -5.77
C ASN A 54 0.55 -6.55 -5.29
N VAL A 55 0.69 -5.53 -4.42
CA VAL A 55 1.98 -5.21 -3.78
C VAL A 55 2.47 -6.37 -2.91
N PHE A 56 1.57 -7.01 -2.14
CA PHE A 56 1.92 -8.17 -1.33
C PHE A 56 2.48 -9.32 -2.18
N HIS A 57 1.83 -9.68 -3.27
CA HIS A 57 2.28 -10.76 -4.13
C HIS A 57 3.65 -10.48 -4.75
N PHE A 58 3.88 -9.26 -5.26
CA PHE A 58 5.18 -8.88 -5.80
C PHE A 58 6.25 -8.81 -4.71
N TYR A 59 5.96 -8.20 -3.58
CA TYR A 59 6.95 -8.04 -2.51
C TYR A 59 7.37 -9.39 -1.91
N TYR A 60 6.41 -10.28 -1.68
CA TYR A 60 6.69 -11.65 -1.23
C TYR A 60 7.64 -12.36 -2.20
N GLN A 61 7.38 -12.24 -3.50
CA GLN A 61 8.23 -12.85 -4.51
C GLN A 61 9.63 -12.22 -4.58
N GLU A 62 9.76 -10.91 -4.46
CA GLU A 62 11.04 -10.22 -4.44
C GLU A 62 11.90 -10.66 -3.25
N ILE A 63 11.32 -10.74 -2.06
CA ILE A 63 12.02 -11.19 -0.85
C ILE A 63 12.44 -12.66 -0.97
N LEU A 64 11.56 -13.52 -1.46
CA LEU A 64 11.86 -14.94 -1.66
C LEU A 64 12.95 -15.14 -2.71
N ASN A 65 12.89 -14.45 -3.84
CA ASN A 65 13.91 -14.51 -4.89
C ASN A 65 15.29 -14.10 -4.35
N ARG A 66 15.33 -12.97 -3.62
CA ARG A 66 16.56 -12.51 -2.97
C ARG A 66 17.11 -13.53 -1.98
N ALA A 67 16.27 -14.09 -1.12
CA ALA A 67 16.67 -15.10 -0.15
C ALA A 67 17.16 -16.38 -0.84
N SER A 68 16.53 -16.80 -1.92
CA SER A 68 16.93 -17.95 -2.72
C SER A 68 18.29 -17.74 -3.41
N GLU A 69 18.47 -16.57 -4.04
CA GLU A 69 19.68 -16.23 -4.79
C GLU A 69 20.91 -16.13 -3.89
N PHE A 70 20.81 -15.46 -2.75
CA PHE A 70 21.95 -15.16 -1.88
C PHE A 70 22.18 -16.18 -0.76
N SER A 71 21.17 -16.97 -0.39
CA SER A 71 21.25 -17.90 0.74
C SER A 71 20.71 -19.30 0.44
N GLY A 72 20.24 -19.56 -0.78
CA GLY A 72 19.67 -20.87 -1.17
C GLY A 72 18.34 -21.20 -0.45
N ILE A 73 17.69 -20.22 0.19
CA ILE A 73 16.44 -20.39 0.94
C ILE A 73 15.28 -20.58 -0.05
N LYS A 74 14.48 -21.63 0.15
CA LYS A 74 13.33 -21.97 -0.71
C LYS A 74 11.99 -21.51 -0.16
N CYS A 75 11.91 -21.14 1.12
CA CYS A 75 10.73 -20.57 1.77
C CYS A 75 11.19 -19.59 2.84
N LEU A 76 10.37 -18.55 3.06
CA LEU A 76 10.64 -17.58 4.11
C LEU A 76 10.28 -18.18 5.48
N ASP A 77 10.93 -17.68 6.53
CA ASP A 77 10.52 -17.94 7.90
C ASP A 77 9.30 -17.07 8.30
N THR A 78 8.66 -17.44 9.39
CA THR A 78 7.42 -16.81 9.86
C THR A 78 7.59 -15.31 10.14
N ASP A 79 8.73 -14.91 10.71
CA ASP A 79 8.97 -13.51 11.06
C ASP A 79 9.17 -12.65 9.80
N THR A 80 9.85 -13.21 8.80
CA THR A 80 10.02 -12.57 7.48
C THR A 80 8.68 -12.47 6.75
N GLU A 81 7.87 -13.54 6.76
CA GLU A 81 6.53 -13.53 6.15
C GLU A 81 5.61 -12.49 6.82
N GLU A 82 5.64 -12.35 8.16
CA GLU A 82 4.87 -11.34 8.87
C GLU A 82 5.32 -9.92 8.48
N THR A 83 6.62 -9.66 8.44
CA THR A 83 7.20 -8.38 7.99
C THR A 83 6.77 -8.04 6.56
N VAL A 84 6.82 -9.01 5.65
CA VAL A 84 6.36 -8.84 4.25
C VAL A 84 4.89 -8.46 4.21
N ALA A 85 4.05 -9.19 4.94
CA ALA A 85 2.61 -8.92 4.96
C ALA A 85 2.29 -7.54 5.55
N ILE A 86 2.93 -7.15 6.66
CA ILE A 86 2.75 -5.83 7.27
C ILE A 86 3.14 -4.73 6.29
N CYS A 87 4.34 -4.80 5.73
CA CYS A 87 4.84 -3.77 4.84
C CYS A 87 3.96 -3.62 3.60
N ALA A 88 3.62 -4.72 2.93
CA ALA A 88 2.89 -4.66 1.68
C ALA A 88 1.39 -4.35 1.84
N LEU A 89 0.71 -5.01 2.77
CA LEU A 89 -0.73 -4.81 2.95
C LEU A 89 -1.09 -3.45 3.56
N LEU A 90 -0.14 -2.83 4.27
CA LEU A 90 -0.43 -1.64 5.08
C LEU A 90 0.34 -0.39 4.65
N HIS A 91 1.18 -0.44 3.58
CA HIS A 91 2.00 0.71 3.17
C HIS A 91 1.17 1.97 2.89
N ASP A 92 -0.03 1.80 2.39
CA ASP A 92 -0.93 2.85 1.89
C ASP A 92 -2.16 3.13 2.79
N VAL A 93 -2.14 2.69 4.06
CA VAL A 93 -3.28 2.92 4.98
C VAL A 93 -3.55 4.40 5.24
N CYS A 94 -2.64 5.30 4.91
CA CYS A 94 -2.85 6.74 4.94
C CYS A 94 -3.94 7.24 3.97
N LYS A 95 -4.31 6.41 2.98
CA LYS A 95 -5.37 6.71 2.01
C LYS A 95 -6.78 6.48 2.55
N VAL A 96 -6.90 5.92 3.74
CA VAL A 96 -8.20 5.68 4.41
C VAL A 96 -8.92 7.00 4.67
N ASN A 97 -10.20 7.07 4.29
CA ASN A 97 -11.07 8.26 4.42
C ASN A 97 -10.49 9.53 3.78
N LEU A 98 -9.66 9.38 2.75
CA LEU A 98 -9.00 10.48 2.05
C LEU A 98 -9.79 10.92 0.82
N TYR A 99 -10.47 10.00 0.14
CA TYR A 99 -11.10 10.25 -1.14
C TYR A 99 -12.60 10.47 -1.03
N VAL A 100 -13.10 11.39 -1.87
CA VAL A 100 -14.53 11.65 -2.03
C VAL A 100 -14.93 11.33 -3.46
N ARG A 101 -16.02 10.57 -3.60
CA ARG A 101 -16.61 10.25 -4.90
C ARG A 101 -17.50 11.37 -5.38
N ASN A 102 -17.17 11.93 -6.52
CA ASN A 102 -17.89 13.00 -7.20
C ASN A 102 -18.39 12.54 -8.59
N THR A 103 -19.17 13.38 -9.27
CA THR A 103 -19.56 13.15 -10.66
C THR A 103 -19.25 14.37 -11.51
N ARG A 104 -18.82 14.16 -12.75
CA ARG A 104 -18.63 15.21 -13.77
C ARG A 104 -19.34 14.83 -15.06
N ASN A 105 -19.80 15.86 -15.80
CA ASN A 105 -20.35 15.64 -17.12
C ASN A 105 -19.21 15.48 -18.14
N VAL A 106 -19.23 14.41 -18.91
CA VAL A 106 -18.27 14.13 -19.99
C VAL A 106 -19.08 13.90 -21.25
N LYS A 107 -18.67 14.52 -22.37
CA LYS A 107 -19.30 14.28 -23.67
C LYS A 107 -18.77 12.96 -24.23
N ASN A 108 -19.69 12.04 -24.50
CA ASN A 108 -19.38 10.80 -25.19
C ASN A 108 -19.14 11.13 -26.68
N GLU A 109 -17.92 10.96 -27.15
CA GLU A 109 -17.53 11.31 -28.53
C GLU A 109 -18.23 10.43 -29.56
N ALA A 110 -18.60 9.20 -29.22
CA ALA A 110 -19.27 8.28 -30.15
C ALA A 110 -20.76 8.60 -30.33
N THR A 111 -21.43 9.08 -29.26
CA THR A 111 -22.88 9.35 -29.27
C THR A 111 -23.20 10.85 -29.31
N GLY A 112 -22.23 11.70 -29.01
CA GLY A 112 -22.42 13.16 -28.87
C GLY A 112 -23.20 13.58 -27.63
N GLN A 113 -23.61 12.64 -26.78
CA GLN A 113 -24.41 12.89 -25.57
C GLN A 113 -23.52 13.19 -24.35
N TRP A 114 -24.07 13.95 -23.39
CA TRP A 114 -23.42 14.19 -22.11
C TRP A 114 -23.77 13.10 -21.11
N GLU A 115 -22.76 12.46 -20.54
CA GLU A 115 -22.89 11.39 -19.54
C GLU A 115 -22.29 11.85 -18.21
N LYS A 116 -22.93 11.45 -17.09
CA LYS A 116 -22.36 11.63 -15.75
C LYS A 116 -21.37 10.52 -15.47
N VAL A 117 -20.09 10.87 -15.37
CA VAL A 117 -19.00 9.93 -15.07
C VAL A 117 -18.53 10.18 -13.63
N PRO A 118 -18.44 9.13 -12.80
CA PRO A 118 -17.86 9.25 -11.46
C PRO A 118 -16.36 9.54 -11.54
N TYR A 119 -15.86 10.28 -10.57
CA TYR A 119 -14.43 10.46 -10.35
C TYR A 119 -14.16 10.63 -8.86
N TYR A 120 -12.92 10.43 -8.45
CA TYR A 120 -12.47 10.66 -7.08
C TYR A 120 -11.67 11.95 -6.98
N SER A 121 -11.86 12.67 -5.89
CA SER A 121 -11.03 13.82 -5.51
C SER A 121 -10.53 13.64 -4.09
N VAL A 122 -9.45 14.34 -3.77
CA VAL A 122 -8.99 14.48 -2.39
C VAL A 122 -9.68 15.70 -1.83
N GLU A 123 -10.38 15.56 -0.71
CA GLU A 123 -10.77 16.70 0.11
C GLU A 123 -9.55 17.26 0.84
N GLU A 124 -9.73 18.34 1.61
CA GLU A 124 -8.67 18.90 2.42
C GLU A 124 -7.97 17.82 3.22
N ASN A 125 -6.66 17.68 3.02
CA ASN A 125 -5.85 16.71 3.77
C ASN A 125 -5.79 17.12 5.24
N LYS A 126 -6.67 16.53 6.04
CA LYS A 126 -6.79 16.79 7.49
C LYS A 126 -5.58 16.27 8.28
N PHE A 127 -4.71 15.50 7.65
CA PHE A 127 -3.48 14.97 8.24
C PHE A 127 -2.28 15.23 7.31
N PRO A 128 -1.81 16.50 7.23
CA PRO A 128 -0.72 16.90 6.33
C PRO A 128 0.65 16.39 6.82
N TYR A 129 0.76 15.09 6.94
CA TYR A 129 1.94 14.32 7.26
C TYR A 129 2.45 13.64 5.98
N GLY A 130 3.71 13.31 5.88
CA GLY A 130 4.21 12.66 4.68
C GLY A 130 3.45 11.35 4.39
N HIS A 131 3.33 10.96 3.14
CA HIS A 131 2.51 9.82 2.71
C HIS A 131 2.88 8.54 3.47
N GLY A 132 4.14 8.10 3.40
CA GLY A 132 4.60 6.93 4.14
C GLY A 132 4.65 7.14 5.65
N GLU A 133 4.99 8.34 6.11
CA GLU A 133 4.99 8.70 7.54
C GLU A 133 3.59 8.60 8.15
N ALA A 134 2.57 9.00 7.41
CA ALA A 134 1.18 8.90 7.84
C ALA A 134 0.77 7.44 8.01
N SER A 135 1.14 6.56 7.06
CA SER A 135 0.89 5.12 7.19
C SER A 135 1.60 4.52 8.40
N VAL A 136 2.88 4.81 8.60
CA VAL A 136 3.63 4.37 9.79
C VAL A 136 2.96 4.81 11.08
N TRP A 137 2.54 6.09 11.16
CA TRP A 137 1.88 6.63 12.34
C TRP A 137 0.54 5.95 12.62
N LEU A 138 -0.29 5.74 11.59
CA LEU A 138 -1.59 5.07 11.72
C LEU A 138 -1.44 3.62 12.20
N ILE A 139 -0.51 2.86 11.63
CA ILE A 139 -0.25 1.47 12.05
C ILE A 139 0.22 1.42 13.50
N GLN A 140 1.15 2.30 13.88
CA GLN A 140 1.73 2.30 15.23
C GLN A 140 0.74 2.68 16.35
N ARG A 141 -0.43 3.20 16.01
CA ARG A 141 -1.52 3.37 16.99
C ARG A 141 -2.08 2.05 17.50
N PHE A 142 -1.87 0.97 16.77
CA PHE A 142 -2.40 -0.36 17.08
C PHE A 142 -1.28 -1.37 17.29
N MET A 143 -0.33 -1.40 16.37
CA MET A 143 0.68 -2.44 16.27
C MET A 143 2.08 -1.81 16.13
N ARG A 144 3.02 -2.26 16.96
CA ARG A 144 4.39 -1.75 16.90
C ARG A 144 5.09 -2.25 15.65
N LEU A 145 5.67 -1.32 14.87
CA LEU A 145 6.57 -1.61 13.77
C LEU A 145 8.03 -1.66 14.25
N ASN A 146 8.84 -2.51 13.65
CA ASN A 146 10.28 -2.47 13.79
C ASN A 146 10.88 -1.37 12.86
N VAL A 147 12.19 -1.16 12.94
CA VAL A 147 12.87 -0.10 12.18
C VAL A 147 12.80 -0.36 10.67
N GLU A 148 13.01 -1.60 10.24
CA GLU A 148 12.97 -1.98 8.83
C GLU A 148 11.57 -1.77 8.24
N GLU A 149 10.52 -2.24 8.90
CA GLU A 149 9.13 -2.06 8.50
C GLU A 149 8.76 -0.57 8.42
N SER A 150 9.15 0.19 9.43
CA SER A 150 8.89 1.64 9.45
C SER A 150 9.57 2.36 8.28
N LEU A 151 10.82 1.99 7.95
CA LEU A 151 11.55 2.58 6.83
C LEU A 151 11.05 2.10 5.49
N ALA A 152 10.67 0.82 5.37
CA ALA A 152 10.07 0.29 4.15
C ALA A 152 8.77 1.02 3.82
N ILE A 153 7.83 1.09 4.76
CA ILE A 153 6.56 1.80 4.60
C ILE A 153 6.80 3.29 4.36
N ARG A 154 7.70 3.94 5.12
CA ARG A 154 7.99 5.35 4.95
C ARG A 154 8.49 5.69 3.55
N TRP A 155 9.34 4.84 2.97
CA TRP A 155 10.05 5.13 1.73
C TRP A 155 9.53 4.35 0.51
N HIS A 156 8.32 3.74 0.61
CA HIS A 156 7.75 2.97 -0.51
C HIS A 156 7.54 3.82 -1.77
N MET A 157 7.24 5.11 -1.64
CA MET A 157 7.14 6.04 -2.78
C MET A 157 8.49 6.35 -3.45
N GLY A 158 9.62 5.97 -2.84
CA GLY A 158 10.94 6.16 -3.41
C GLY A 158 11.23 7.62 -3.78
N GLY A 159 11.77 7.83 -4.98
CA GLY A 159 12.14 9.14 -5.50
C GLY A 159 10.95 10.04 -5.92
N PHE A 160 9.74 9.53 -5.93
CA PHE A 160 8.53 10.32 -6.23
C PHE A 160 8.09 11.21 -5.07
N TYR A 161 8.71 11.08 -3.91
CA TYR A 161 8.40 11.84 -2.73
C TYR A 161 9.41 12.98 -2.52
N ASP A 162 8.95 14.22 -2.30
CA ASP A 162 9.83 15.39 -2.17
C ASP A 162 10.87 15.28 -1.06
N ALA A 163 10.54 14.62 0.06
CA ALA A 163 11.50 14.34 1.13
C ALA A 163 12.66 13.43 0.70
N ALA A 164 12.54 12.72 -0.42
CA ALA A 164 13.61 11.88 -0.97
C ALA A 164 14.78 12.66 -1.56
N LYS A 165 14.66 13.98 -1.76
CA LYS A 165 15.76 14.86 -2.20
C LYS A 165 16.95 14.90 -1.22
N GLY A 166 16.76 14.38 0.00
CA GLY A 166 17.82 14.28 1.00
C GLY A 166 18.57 12.93 0.97
N TYR A 167 19.59 12.86 1.81
CA TYR A 167 20.44 11.66 1.98
C TYR A 167 19.68 10.44 2.53
N ASN A 168 18.55 10.65 3.22
CA ASN A 168 17.88 9.63 4.03
C ASN A 168 17.32 8.45 3.21
N LEU A 169 16.78 8.68 2.01
CA LEU A 169 16.29 7.60 1.14
C LEU A 169 17.42 6.62 0.79
N SER A 170 18.54 7.14 0.31
CA SER A 170 19.71 6.32 -0.05
C SER A 170 20.29 5.58 1.15
N ALA A 171 20.30 6.22 2.34
CA ALA A 171 20.73 5.58 3.58
C ALA A 171 19.80 4.45 4.01
N ALA A 172 18.47 4.66 3.90
CA ALA A 172 17.47 3.65 4.21
C ALA A 172 17.63 2.41 3.31
N TYR A 173 17.73 2.61 2.00
CA TYR A 173 17.89 1.50 1.04
C TYR A 173 19.20 0.74 1.20
N ARG A 174 20.29 1.43 1.60
CA ARG A 174 21.58 0.80 1.88
C ARG A 174 21.55 -0.06 3.14
N GLN A 175 20.92 0.43 4.20
CA GLN A 175 20.87 -0.27 5.49
C GLN A 175 19.79 -1.35 5.52
N TYR A 176 18.69 -1.12 4.82
CA TYR A 176 17.51 -1.99 4.77
C TYR A 176 17.09 -2.23 3.31
N PRO A 177 17.77 -3.12 2.58
CA PRO A 177 17.48 -3.35 1.16
C PRO A 177 16.02 -3.77 0.87
N ASN A 178 15.34 -4.39 1.84
CA ASN A 178 13.93 -4.75 1.71
C ASN A 178 13.02 -3.52 1.55
N ALA A 179 13.43 -2.35 2.07
CA ALA A 179 12.70 -1.10 1.83
C ALA A 179 12.72 -0.69 0.33
N MET A 180 13.82 -0.94 -0.37
CA MET A 180 13.89 -0.75 -1.82
C MET A 180 13.01 -1.77 -2.56
N LEU A 181 13.00 -3.02 -2.10
CA LEU A 181 12.17 -4.06 -2.73
C LEU A 181 10.67 -3.78 -2.59
N LEU A 182 10.23 -3.17 -1.48
CA LEU A 182 8.84 -2.72 -1.36
C LEU A 182 8.50 -1.65 -2.39
N HIS A 183 9.37 -0.67 -2.60
CA HIS A 183 9.19 0.35 -3.65
C HIS A 183 9.11 -0.30 -5.04
N ILE A 184 9.96 -1.27 -5.34
CA ILE A 184 9.92 -2.02 -6.61
C ILE A 184 8.60 -2.79 -6.75
N ALA A 185 8.12 -3.43 -5.69
CA ALA A 185 6.86 -4.17 -5.69
C ALA A 185 5.65 -3.24 -5.92
N ASP A 186 5.62 -2.08 -5.28
CA ASP A 186 4.62 -1.04 -5.48
C ASP A 186 4.61 -0.53 -6.94
N MET A 187 5.79 -0.22 -7.50
CA MET A 187 5.94 0.14 -8.91
C MET A 187 5.43 -0.97 -9.85
N LYS A 188 5.74 -2.24 -9.56
CA LYS A 188 5.25 -3.37 -10.36
C LYS A 188 3.73 -3.50 -10.27
N ALA A 189 3.14 -3.41 -9.10
CA ALA A 189 1.69 -3.42 -8.93
C ALA A 189 1.05 -2.29 -9.75
N THR A 190 1.50 -1.07 -9.54
CA THR A 190 0.98 0.14 -10.20
C THR A 190 1.02 0.06 -11.72
N TYR A 191 2.13 -0.37 -12.31
CA TYR A 191 2.33 -0.28 -13.76
C TYR A 191 2.07 -1.57 -14.53
N LEU A 192 2.01 -2.73 -13.87
CA LEU A 192 1.82 -4.02 -14.54
C LEU A 192 0.44 -4.64 -14.29
N LEU A 193 -0.20 -4.38 -13.15
CA LEU A 193 -1.47 -5.00 -12.76
C LEU A 193 -2.61 -4.01 -12.58
N ASP A 194 -2.40 -2.92 -11.87
CA ASP A 194 -3.44 -1.97 -11.53
C ASP A 194 -3.86 -1.18 -12.79
N LYS A 195 -5.16 -1.24 -13.12
CA LYS A 195 -5.72 -0.58 -14.31
C LYS A 195 -6.44 0.70 -13.93
#